data_589cfd878c2c86f14c26cd12fe067424
#
_entry.id   589cfd878c2c86f14c26cd12fe067424
#
_cell.length_a   1.000
_cell.length_b   1.000
_cell.length_c   1.000
_cell.angle_alpha   90.00
_cell.angle_beta   90.00
_cell.angle_gamma   90.00
#
_symmetry.space_group_name_H-M   'P 1'
#
loop_
_entity.id
_entity.type
_entity.pdbx_description
1 polymer ?
#
loop_
_entity_poly.entity_id
_entity_poly.type
_entity_poly.pdbx_seq_one_letter_code
_entity_poly.pdbx_strand_id
1 'polypeptide(L)' 'MTAVELLNEAERLRRECRFGDAINVFREAADAPDATEELRRKALASVELIQEINGFVNVDLMNP' A
#
# COMPACT_ATOMS: atom_id res chain seq x y z
N MET A 1 -8.71 12.97 -3.01
CA MET A 1 -7.26 13.12 -2.76
C MET A 1 -6.49 12.74 -4.00
N THR A 2 -5.38 13.43 -4.23
CA THR A 2 -4.51 13.07 -5.35
C THR A 2 -3.72 11.82 -5.00
N ALA A 3 -3.12 11.22 -6.03
CA ALA A 3 -2.30 10.04 -5.80
C ALA A 3 -1.16 10.33 -4.83
N VAL A 4 -0.54 11.51 -4.95
CA VAL A 4 0.55 11.87 -4.06
C VAL A 4 0.07 12.00 -2.62
N GLU A 5 -1.09 12.61 -2.44
CA GLU A 5 -1.67 12.74 -1.10
C GLU A 5 -1.99 11.38 -0.50
N LEU A 6 -2.53 10.50 -1.31
CA LEU A 6 -2.83 9.14 -0.85
C LEU A 6 -1.54 8.41 -0.47
N LEU A 7 -0.50 8.57 -1.28
CA LEU A 7 0.77 7.94 -0.96
C LEU A 7 1.32 8.44 0.38
N ASN A 8 1.25 9.74 0.61
CA ASN A 8 1.71 10.31 1.86
C ASN A 8 0.91 9.82 3.04
N GLU A 9 -0.40 9.73 2.87
CA GLU A 9 -1.28 9.22 3.93
C GLU A 9 -0.95 7.78 4.24
N ALA A 10 -0.73 6.96 3.21
CA ALA A 10 -0.38 5.56 3.42
C ALA A 10 0.93 5.42 4.17
N GLU A 11 1.90 6.26 3.86
CA GLU A 11 3.17 6.21 4.57
C GLU A 11 3.03 6.63 6.02
N ARG A 12 2.16 7.58 6.28
CA ARG A 12 1.89 7.98 7.65
C ARG A 12 1.28 6.82 8.43
N LEU A 13 0.31 6.15 7.82
CA LEU A 13 -0.32 4.99 8.46
C LEU A 13 0.69 3.88 8.74
N ARG A 14 1.59 3.67 7.80
CA ARG A 14 2.63 2.66 8.00
C ARG A 14 3.52 3.03 9.17
N ARG A 15 3.90 4.30 9.28
CA ARG A 15 4.73 4.74 10.40
C ARG A 15 4.00 4.57 11.73
N GLU A 16 2.68 4.66 11.71
CA GLU A 16 1.87 4.47 12.93
C GLU A 16 1.56 2.99 13.17
N CYS A 17 2.13 2.12 12.38
CA CYS A 17 1.93 0.67 12.48
C CYS A 17 0.49 0.24 12.18
N ARG A 18 -0.24 1.06 11.47
CA ARG A 18 -1.59 0.70 11.02
C ARG A 18 -1.49 0.05 9.66
N PHE A 19 -0.95 -1.16 9.66
CA PHE A 19 -0.52 -1.77 8.40
C PHE A 19 -1.67 -2.16 7.48
N GLY A 20 -2.76 -2.63 8.02
CA GLY A 20 -3.91 -2.95 7.19
C GLY A 20 -4.45 -1.73 6.47
N ASP A 21 -4.59 -0.63 7.21
CA ASP A 21 -5.05 0.61 6.61
C ASP A 21 -4.05 1.14 5.60
N ALA A 22 -2.75 1.04 5.93
CA ALA A 22 -1.72 1.50 5.03
C ALA A 22 -1.78 0.77 3.70
N ILE A 23 -1.94 -0.53 3.74
CA ILE A 23 -2.03 -1.34 2.51
C ILE A 23 -3.18 -0.86 1.65
N ASN A 24 -4.34 -0.65 2.26
CA ASN A 24 -5.50 -0.20 1.51
C ASN A 24 -5.26 1.14 0.85
N VAL A 25 -4.63 2.08 1.56
CA VAL A 25 -4.41 3.41 1.01
C VAL A 25 -3.30 3.38 -0.03
N PHE A 26 -2.27 2.54 0.14
CA PHE A 26 -1.27 2.38 -0.92
C PHE A 26 -1.93 1.87 -2.20
N ARG A 27 -2.87 0.94 -2.09
CA ARG A 27 -3.56 0.45 -3.27
C ARG A 27 -4.43 1.52 -3.90
N GLU A 28 -5.08 2.34 -3.08
CA GLU A 28 -5.84 3.46 -3.60
C GLU A 28 -4.95 4.43 -4.36
N ALA A 29 -3.75 4.69 -3.83
CA ALA A 29 -2.82 5.58 -4.50
C ALA A 29 -2.42 5.02 -5.86
N ALA A 30 -2.16 3.72 -5.92
CA ALA A 30 -1.77 3.08 -7.17
C ALA A 30 -2.89 3.12 -8.20
N ASP A 31 -4.13 3.09 -7.76
CA ASP A 31 -5.28 3.09 -8.66
C ASP A 31 -5.81 4.48 -8.97
N ALA A 32 -5.25 5.51 -8.37
CA ALA A 32 -5.74 6.87 -8.57
C ALA A 32 -5.55 7.29 -10.03
N PRO A 33 -6.51 8.05 -10.59
CA PRO A 33 -6.41 8.44 -12.00
C PRO A 33 -5.19 9.27 -12.33
N ASP A 34 -4.65 10.00 -11.36
CA ASP A 34 -3.46 10.82 -11.58
C ASP A 34 -2.17 10.14 -11.14
N ALA A 35 -2.21 8.83 -10.87
CA ALA A 35 -1.02 8.11 -10.48
C ALA A 35 -0.09 7.93 -11.66
N THR A 36 1.19 8.30 -11.46
CA THR A 36 2.19 8.02 -12.46
C THR A 36 2.63 6.57 -12.34
N GLU A 37 3.30 6.11 -13.38
CA GLU A 37 3.85 4.75 -13.37
C GLU A 37 4.80 4.57 -12.18
N GLU A 38 5.62 5.56 -11.96
CA GLU A 38 6.60 5.52 -10.88
C GLU A 38 5.91 5.46 -9.52
N LEU A 39 4.90 6.29 -9.33
CA LEU A 39 4.15 6.29 -8.08
C LEU A 39 3.47 4.95 -7.85
N ARG A 40 2.88 4.41 -8.91
CA ARG A 40 2.20 3.11 -8.82
C ARG A 40 3.16 2.02 -8.37
N ARG A 41 4.34 1.97 -8.99
CA ARG A 41 5.33 0.97 -8.62
C ARG A 41 5.74 1.11 -7.16
N LYS A 42 5.97 2.35 -6.74
CA LYS A 42 6.38 2.61 -5.37
C LYS A 42 5.30 2.16 -4.39
N ALA A 43 4.06 2.49 -4.69
CA ALA A 43 2.96 2.13 -3.81
C ALA A 43 2.81 0.61 -3.70
N LEU A 44 2.86 -0.07 -4.82
CA LEU A 44 2.69 -1.53 -4.81
C LEU A 44 3.88 -2.24 -4.18
N ALA A 45 5.09 -1.70 -4.39
CA ALA A 45 6.26 -2.26 -3.72
C ALA A 45 6.15 -2.09 -2.22
N SER A 46 5.57 -0.97 -1.76
CA SER A 46 5.36 -0.76 -0.34
C SER A 46 4.38 -1.78 0.24
N VAL A 47 3.34 -2.11 -0.51
CA VAL A 47 2.39 -3.13 -0.08
C VAL A 47 3.09 -4.46 0.11
N GLU A 48 3.90 -4.84 -0.87
CA GLU A 48 4.61 -6.11 -0.78
C GLU A 48 5.54 -6.14 0.42
N LEU A 49 6.25 -5.05 0.65
CA LEU A 49 7.19 -4.98 1.75
C LEU A 49 6.47 -5.11 3.09
N ILE A 50 5.36 -4.42 3.24
CA ILE A 50 4.59 -4.50 4.47
C ILE A 50 4.10 -5.93 4.69
N GLN A 51 3.61 -6.56 3.65
CA GLN A 51 3.11 -7.93 3.76
C GLN A 51 4.22 -8.90 4.17
N GLU A 52 5.39 -8.73 3.60
CA GLU A 52 6.51 -9.61 3.96
C GLU A 52 6.95 -9.44 5.40
N ILE A 53 7.08 -8.19 5.81
CA ILE A 53 7.60 -7.91 7.14
C ILE A 53 6.61 -8.32 8.21
N ASN A 54 5.33 -8.15 7.95
CA ASN A 54 4.31 -8.34 8.97
C ASN A 54 3.54 -9.65 8.85
N GLY A 55 3.91 -10.48 7.93
CA GLY A 55 3.28 -11.78 7.81
C GLY A 55 1.88 -11.78 7.24
N PHE A 56 1.49 -10.69 6.59
CA PHE A 56 0.17 -10.65 5.93
C PHE A 56 0.16 -11.37 4.62
N VAL A 57 1.22 -12.04 4.31
CA VAL A 57 1.47 -12.55 2.99
C VAL A 57 0.50 -13.63 2.64
N ASN A 58 -0.22 -13.44 1.58
CA ASN A 58 -0.88 -14.54 0.88
C ASN A 58 -1.68 -15.47 1.75
N VAL A 59 -2.20 -14.95 2.82
CA VAL A 59 -3.02 -15.78 3.68
C VAL A 59 -4.16 -16.37 2.88
N ASP A 60 -4.72 -15.58 2.00
CA ASP A 60 -5.83 -16.03 1.18
C ASP A 60 -5.44 -17.16 0.25
N LEU A 61 -4.21 -17.07 -0.27
CA LEU A 61 -3.73 -18.11 -1.17
C LEU A 61 -3.43 -19.39 -0.44
N MET A 62 -2.94 -19.26 0.77
CA MET A 62 -2.60 -20.42 1.57
C MET A 62 -3.80 -21.04 2.21
N ASN A 63 -4.88 -20.38 2.14
CA ASN A 63 -6.07 -20.79 2.81
C ASN A 63 -7.13 -21.13 1.78
N PRO A 64 -6.99 -22.24 1.17
CA PRO A 64 -7.86 -22.65 0.06
C PRO A 64 -9.31 -22.78 0.48
#